data_a74fa3cd162d4bb4df244981ade87fba
#
_entry.id   a74fa3cd162d4bb4df244981ade87fba
#
_cell.length_a   1.000
_cell.length_b   1.000
_cell.length_c   1.000
_cell.angle_alpha   90.00
_cell.angle_beta   90.00
_cell.angle_gamma   90.00
#
_symmetry.space_group_name_H-M   'P 1'
#
loop_
_entity.id
_entity.type
_entity.pdbx_description
1 polymer ?
#
loop_
_entity_poly.entity_id
_entity_poly.type
_entity_poly.pdbx_seq_one_letter_code
_entity_poly.pdbx_strand_id
1 'polypeptide(L)'
;MSGKRRKYTPEFREQAARLVIETGRPVAHVAAEIGVGEQVLGRWVRLQRQALSAGDTGAVLDADERAELERLRRENAELCLDREFLKKAAGLLRLRTQPVEAYRVIEAEKATYSIKRMCELLEVSRSGFYKWRANRNGGPTPAHQRRAELDAKVAKFHTASDGVYGTPRILADLRADGQRVSRKTVAASLRRQGLAGISPRRFAPVTTVVDPDAVIPKDLVGRRFDTGRLNRVWTSDITYLRTGEGWLYLCAVRDGCSRRVIGWAIDEYLHTDLVQAALAMAVAMRGELAEQVILHADRGCQYTSAQLARFAREHNLLRSVGRTAVCWDNAQAESFWATMKVEFYDRYLWPTKAAAKLAVGDWIERVYNRRRRHSAIAMMSPVDFEDRLTQTAQAA
;
A
#
# COMPACT_ATOMS: atom_id res chain seq x y z
N MET A 1 -101.55 39.29 -18.81
CA MET A 1 -100.41 39.10 -19.74
C MET A 1 -99.76 37.77 -19.46
N SER A 2 -99.90 36.81 -20.38
CA SER A 2 -99.34 35.43 -20.22
C SER A 2 -97.88 35.45 -20.48
N GLY A 3 -97.03 35.29 -19.48
CA GLY A 3 -95.60 35.20 -19.59
C GLY A 3 -95.14 33.92 -20.32
N LYS A 4 -94.48 34.03 -21.46
CA LYS A 4 -93.88 32.90 -22.17
C LYS A 4 -92.95 32.10 -21.27
N ARG A 5 -93.27 30.78 -20.97
CA ARG A 5 -92.37 29.86 -20.29
C ARG A 5 -91.07 29.76 -21.00
N ARG A 6 -89.91 30.17 -20.36
CA ARG A 6 -88.60 30.00 -20.86
C ARG A 6 -88.27 28.47 -21.00
N LYS A 7 -87.94 28.02 -22.21
CA LYS A 7 -87.52 26.65 -22.44
C LYS A 7 -85.98 26.58 -22.25
N TYR A 8 -85.51 25.77 -21.33
CA TYR A 8 -84.08 25.52 -21.09
C TYR A 8 -83.63 24.25 -21.82
N THR A 9 -82.41 24.21 -22.39
CA THR A 9 -81.89 23.00 -23.07
C THR A 9 -81.54 21.91 -22.04
N PRO A 10 -81.50 20.64 -22.45
CA PRO A 10 -81.09 19.52 -21.57
C PRO A 10 -79.72 19.72 -20.95
N GLU A 11 -78.78 20.18 -21.77
CA GLU A 11 -77.36 20.41 -21.33
C GLU A 11 -77.28 21.51 -20.26
N PHE A 12 -78.01 22.60 -20.44
CA PHE A 12 -78.09 23.70 -19.46
C PHE A 12 -78.68 23.23 -18.12
N ARG A 13 -79.72 22.37 -18.16
CA ARG A 13 -80.32 21.82 -16.95
C ARG A 13 -79.36 20.93 -16.20
N GLU A 14 -78.56 20.09 -16.89
CA GLU A 14 -77.55 19.22 -16.33
C GLU A 14 -76.42 20.00 -15.70
N GLN A 15 -75.83 20.98 -16.41
CA GLN A 15 -74.74 21.83 -15.91
C GLN A 15 -75.19 22.66 -14.71
N ALA A 16 -76.41 23.23 -14.72
CA ALA A 16 -76.94 23.98 -13.60
C ALA A 16 -77.16 23.10 -12.38
N ALA A 17 -77.61 21.86 -12.55
CA ALA A 17 -77.76 20.90 -11.48
C ALA A 17 -76.41 20.42 -10.90
N ARG A 18 -75.43 20.14 -11.78
CA ARG A 18 -74.06 19.80 -11.38
C ARG A 18 -73.40 20.92 -10.56
N LEU A 19 -73.56 22.18 -10.97
CA LEU A 19 -72.98 23.30 -10.28
C LEU A 19 -73.45 23.37 -8.81
N VAL A 20 -74.74 23.09 -8.54
CA VAL A 20 -75.27 23.04 -7.15
C VAL A 20 -74.72 21.83 -6.38
N ILE A 21 -74.57 20.66 -7.04
CA ILE A 21 -74.14 19.42 -6.43
C ILE A 21 -72.66 19.48 -6.10
N GLU A 22 -71.83 19.98 -7.02
CA GLU A 22 -70.35 20.01 -6.89
C GLU A 22 -69.89 21.13 -5.93
N THR A 23 -70.59 22.28 -5.97
CA THR A 23 -70.21 23.43 -5.11
C THR A 23 -70.80 23.40 -3.72
N GLY A 24 -71.85 22.57 -3.47
CA GLY A 24 -72.58 22.50 -2.20
C GLY A 24 -73.32 23.79 -1.84
N ARG A 25 -73.41 24.75 -2.74
CA ARG A 25 -74.09 26.06 -2.51
C ARG A 25 -75.63 25.92 -2.44
N PRO A 26 -76.30 26.77 -1.67
CA PRO A 26 -77.80 26.76 -1.59
C PRO A 26 -78.41 26.94 -2.99
N VAL A 27 -79.44 26.12 -3.29
CA VAL A 27 -80.14 26.15 -4.60
C VAL A 27 -80.69 27.57 -4.88
N ALA A 28 -81.20 28.31 -3.90
CA ALA A 28 -81.68 29.68 -4.04
C ALA A 28 -80.57 30.62 -4.56
N HIS A 29 -79.31 30.51 -4.06
CA HIS A 29 -78.21 31.35 -4.43
C HIS A 29 -77.78 31.14 -5.89
N VAL A 30 -77.61 29.84 -6.30
CA VAL A 30 -77.25 29.47 -7.65
C VAL A 30 -78.42 29.82 -8.64
N ALA A 31 -79.62 29.61 -8.23
CA ALA A 31 -80.82 29.96 -9.04
C ALA A 31 -80.91 31.48 -9.38
N ALA A 32 -80.61 32.34 -8.42
CA ALA A 32 -80.58 33.79 -8.62
C ALA A 32 -79.38 34.18 -9.58
N GLU A 33 -78.24 33.54 -9.44
CA GLU A 33 -77.06 33.84 -10.22
C GLU A 33 -77.25 33.47 -11.71
N ILE A 34 -77.87 32.34 -12.02
CA ILE A 34 -78.11 31.87 -13.40
C ILE A 34 -79.46 32.29 -13.99
N GLY A 35 -80.24 33.07 -13.25
CA GLY A 35 -81.53 33.61 -13.69
C GLY A 35 -82.65 32.60 -13.90
N VAL A 36 -82.64 31.52 -13.06
CA VAL A 36 -83.57 30.39 -13.13
C VAL A 36 -84.42 30.40 -11.85
N GLY A 37 -85.74 30.07 -11.93
CA GLY A 37 -86.54 29.92 -10.76
C GLY A 37 -86.03 28.82 -9.84
N GLU A 38 -85.96 29.12 -8.49
CA GLU A 38 -85.45 28.21 -7.46
C GLU A 38 -86.09 26.82 -7.52
N GLN A 39 -87.41 26.76 -7.64
CA GLN A 39 -88.18 25.51 -7.73
C GLN A 39 -87.84 24.69 -8.95
N VAL A 40 -87.50 25.36 -10.08
CA VAL A 40 -87.11 24.72 -11.33
C VAL A 40 -85.72 24.12 -11.19
N LEU A 41 -84.74 24.84 -10.65
CA LEU A 41 -83.39 24.35 -10.39
C LEU A 41 -83.41 23.22 -9.34
N GLY A 42 -84.18 23.38 -8.28
CA GLY A 42 -84.33 22.34 -7.25
C GLY A 42 -84.86 21.00 -7.78
N ARG A 43 -85.81 21.06 -8.77
CA ARG A 43 -86.24 19.83 -9.47
C ARG A 43 -85.13 19.20 -10.29
N TRP A 44 -84.31 20.00 -10.96
CA TRP A 44 -83.17 19.49 -11.80
C TRP A 44 -82.10 18.84 -10.88
N VAL A 45 -81.80 19.50 -9.77
CA VAL A 45 -80.80 18.96 -8.79
C VAL A 45 -81.33 17.64 -8.19
N ARG A 46 -82.59 17.51 -7.92
CA ARG A 46 -83.21 16.29 -7.40
C ARG A 46 -83.10 15.15 -8.42
N LEU A 47 -83.45 15.41 -9.68
CA LEU A 47 -83.34 14.43 -10.79
C LEU A 47 -81.88 14.00 -11.03
N GLN A 48 -80.95 14.96 -10.97
CA GLN A 48 -79.53 14.64 -11.15
C GLN A 48 -78.99 13.84 -9.99
N ARG A 49 -79.38 14.12 -8.73
CA ARG A 49 -79.01 13.31 -7.60
C ARG A 49 -79.59 11.89 -7.66
N GLN A 50 -80.81 11.74 -8.17
CA GLN A 50 -81.43 10.44 -8.38
C GLN A 50 -80.71 9.65 -9.51
N ALA A 51 -80.29 10.31 -10.56
CA ALA A 51 -79.51 9.68 -11.62
C ALA A 51 -78.13 9.26 -11.16
N LEU A 52 -77.48 10.07 -10.32
CA LEU A 52 -76.16 9.71 -9.70
C LEU A 52 -76.31 8.57 -8.70
N SER A 53 -77.36 8.55 -7.89
CA SER A 53 -77.64 7.44 -6.95
C SER A 53 -78.12 6.14 -7.63
N ALA A 54 -78.72 6.24 -8.81
CA ALA A 54 -79.08 5.07 -9.62
C ALA A 54 -77.84 4.49 -10.39
N GLY A 55 -76.79 5.32 -10.64
CA GLY A 55 -75.52 4.86 -11.16
C GLY A 55 -74.60 4.23 -10.14
N ASP A 56 -74.91 4.43 -8.85
CA ASP A 56 -74.14 3.84 -7.72
C ASP A 56 -74.86 2.65 -7.07
N THR A 57 -75.73 1.97 -7.77
CA THR A 57 -76.07 0.60 -7.46
C THR A 57 -74.87 -0.22 -7.89
N GLY A 58 -73.96 -0.46 -6.92
CA GLY A 58 -72.79 -1.26 -7.13
C GLY A 58 -73.14 -2.54 -7.86
N ALA A 59 -72.69 -2.61 -9.11
CA ALA A 59 -72.65 -3.91 -9.83
C ALA A 59 -71.87 -4.81 -8.90
N VAL A 60 -72.50 -5.88 -8.41
CA VAL A 60 -71.84 -6.90 -7.61
C VAL A 60 -70.72 -7.43 -8.54
N LEU A 61 -69.48 -7.09 -8.23
CA LEU A 61 -68.31 -7.56 -8.96
C LEU A 61 -68.48 -9.05 -9.26
N ASP A 62 -68.33 -9.45 -10.49
CA ASP A 62 -68.35 -10.86 -10.83
C ASP A 62 -67.15 -11.58 -10.18
N ALA A 63 -67.09 -12.92 -10.31
CA ALA A 63 -66.04 -13.70 -9.67
C ALA A 63 -64.65 -13.31 -10.21
N ASP A 64 -64.55 -12.99 -11.51
CA ASP A 64 -63.30 -12.65 -12.22
C ASP A 64 -62.84 -11.24 -11.82
N GLU A 65 -63.73 -10.26 -11.76
CA GLU A 65 -63.44 -8.89 -11.32
C GLU A 65 -63.00 -8.87 -9.83
N ARG A 66 -63.60 -9.74 -9.01
CA ARG A 66 -63.20 -9.83 -7.58
C ARG A 66 -61.81 -10.46 -7.42
N ALA A 67 -61.52 -11.50 -8.20
CA ALA A 67 -60.23 -12.16 -8.24
C ALA A 67 -59.15 -11.16 -8.73
N GLU A 68 -59.42 -10.37 -9.75
CA GLU A 68 -58.55 -9.35 -10.29
C GLU A 68 -58.31 -8.21 -9.26
N LEU A 69 -59.32 -7.74 -8.57
CA LEU A 69 -59.19 -6.73 -7.52
C LEU A 69 -58.30 -7.24 -6.38
N GLU A 70 -58.46 -8.49 -5.96
CA GLU A 70 -57.58 -9.10 -4.95
C GLU A 70 -56.14 -9.25 -5.44
N ARG A 71 -55.94 -9.59 -6.70
CA ARG A 71 -54.63 -9.65 -7.34
C ARG A 71 -53.96 -8.24 -7.32
N LEU A 72 -54.65 -7.20 -7.78
CA LEU A 72 -54.17 -5.86 -7.83
C LEU A 72 -53.90 -5.28 -6.42
N ARG A 73 -54.74 -5.59 -5.44
CA ARG A 73 -54.51 -5.20 -4.03
C ARG A 73 -53.22 -5.82 -3.48
N ARG A 74 -52.93 -7.10 -3.77
CA ARG A 74 -51.72 -7.77 -3.37
C ARG A 74 -50.51 -7.14 -4.05
N GLU A 75 -50.57 -6.94 -5.37
CA GLU A 75 -49.52 -6.30 -6.14
C GLU A 75 -49.21 -4.88 -5.64
N ASN A 76 -50.25 -4.09 -5.37
CA ASN A 76 -50.08 -2.74 -4.80
C ASN A 76 -49.42 -2.77 -3.41
N ALA A 77 -49.79 -3.72 -2.55
CA ALA A 77 -49.17 -3.86 -1.23
C ALA A 77 -47.68 -4.25 -1.37
N GLU A 78 -47.34 -5.16 -2.28
CA GLU A 78 -45.94 -5.52 -2.58
C GLU A 78 -45.15 -4.31 -3.12
N LEU A 79 -45.68 -3.59 -4.08
CA LEU A 79 -45.05 -2.37 -4.63
C LEU A 79 -44.85 -1.28 -3.59
N CYS A 80 -45.77 -1.13 -2.68
CA CYS A 80 -45.63 -0.21 -1.55
C CYS A 80 -44.46 -0.59 -0.63
N LEU A 81 -44.32 -1.88 -0.30
CA LEU A 81 -43.22 -2.40 0.49
C LEU A 81 -41.86 -2.24 -0.25
N ASP A 82 -41.83 -2.53 -1.54
CA ASP A 82 -40.64 -2.31 -2.37
C ASP A 82 -40.21 -0.86 -2.39
N ARG A 83 -41.16 0.05 -2.58
CA ARG A 83 -40.91 1.50 -2.57
C ARG A 83 -40.38 1.99 -1.22
N GLU A 84 -40.93 1.51 -0.11
CA GLU A 84 -40.45 1.86 1.23
C GLU A 84 -39.04 1.34 1.48
N PHE A 85 -38.75 0.09 1.09
CA PHE A 85 -37.42 -0.47 1.18
C PHE A 85 -36.42 0.32 0.33
N LEU A 86 -36.73 0.61 -0.93
CA LEU A 86 -35.86 1.39 -1.81
C LEU A 86 -35.60 2.81 -1.30
N LYS A 87 -36.59 3.47 -0.68
CA LYS A 87 -36.39 4.78 -0.02
C LYS A 87 -35.39 4.69 1.13
N LYS A 88 -35.48 3.67 1.98
CA LYS A 88 -34.50 3.41 3.05
C LYS A 88 -33.12 3.09 2.49
N ALA A 89 -33.06 2.22 1.49
CA ALA A 89 -31.82 1.84 0.83
C ALA A 89 -31.12 3.03 0.16
N ALA A 90 -31.84 3.91 -0.53
CA ALA A 90 -31.29 5.08 -1.19
C ALA A 90 -30.61 6.07 -0.23
N GLY A 91 -31.11 6.18 1.02
CA GLY A 91 -30.45 6.96 2.06
C GLY A 91 -29.09 6.43 2.50
N LEU A 92 -28.86 5.12 2.37
CA LEU A 92 -27.64 4.41 2.77
C LEU A 92 -26.68 4.18 1.59
N LEU A 93 -27.22 4.15 0.34
CA LEU A 93 -26.48 3.81 -0.89
C LEU A 93 -26.15 5.08 -1.71
N ARG A 94 -25.54 6.08 -1.12
CA ARG A 94 -25.27 7.38 -1.76
C ARG A 94 -24.23 7.40 -2.89
N LEU A 95 -23.47 6.33 -3.10
CA LEU A 95 -22.45 6.23 -4.14
C LEU A 95 -22.41 4.80 -4.69
N ARG A 96 -22.03 4.61 -5.96
CA ARG A 96 -21.87 3.34 -6.69
C ARG A 96 -21.29 2.25 -5.80
N THR A 97 -22.12 1.36 -5.33
CA THR A 97 -21.91 0.57 -4.15
C THR A 97 -21.22 -0.74 -4.48
N GLN A 98 -20.20 -1.05 -3.70
CA GLN A 98 -19.69 -2.43 -3.68
C GLN A 98 -20.80 -3.35 -3.12
N PRO A 99 -20.94 -4.59 -3.61
CA PRO A 99 -21.98 -5.55 -3.17
C PRO A 99 -22.06 -5.71 -1.64
N VAL A 100 -20.96 -5.46 -0.93
CA VAL A 100 -20.89 -5.54 0.54
C VAL A 100 -21.78 -4.52 1.25
N GLU A 101 -21.97 -3.33 0.69
CA GLU A 101 -22.84 -2.32 1.29
C GLU A 101 -24.31 -2.69 1.12
N ALA A 102 -24.68 -3.20 -0.05
CA ALA A 102 -26.01 -3.78 -0.28
C ALA A 102 -26.29 -4.92 0.71
N TYR A 103 -25.33 -5.79 0.97
CA TYR A 103 -25.46 -6.87 1.97
C TYR A 103 -25.65 -6.34 3.40
N ARG A 104 -25.04 -5.21 3.77
CA ARG A 104 -25.27 -4.57 5.07
C ARG A 104 -26.69 -4.06 5.22
N VAL A 105 -27.25 -3.46 4.16
CA VAL A 105 -28.64 -2.99 4.13
C VAL A 105 -29.59 -4.18 4.27
N ILE A 106 -29.38 -5.25 3.51
CA ILE A 106 -30.17 -6.49 3.58
C ILE A 106 -30.12 -7.07 5.00
N GLU A 107 -28.95 -7.12 5.63
CA GLU A 107 -28.81 -7.65 6.99
C GLU A 107 -29.54 -6.80 8.02
N ALA A 108 -29.55 -5.47 7.87
CA ALA A 108 -30.26 -4.56 8.76
C ALA A 108 -31.80 -4.69 8.65
N GLU A 109 -32.32 -4.90 7.43
CA GLU A 109 -33.76 -4.89 7.14
C GLU A 109 -34.39 -6.30 7.05
N LYS A 110 -33.62 -7.36 7.25
CA LYS A 110 -34.07 -8.77 7.10
C LYS A 110 -35.22 -9.21 8.02
N ALA A 111 -35.49 -8.46 9.08
CA ALA A 111 -36.62 -8.71 9.97
C ALA A 111 -37.94 -8.22 9.38
N THR A 112 -37.89 -7.22 8.51
CA THR A 112 -39.05 -6.55 7.93
C THR A 112 -39.34 -6.98 6.50
N TYR A 113 -38.28 -7.27 5.72
CA TYR A 113 -38.41 -7.58 4.30
C TYR A 113 -37.79 -8.94 3.95
N SER A 114 -38.35 -9.57 2.92
CA SER A 114 -37.82 -10.85 2.40
C SER A 114 -36.41 -10.66 1.79
N ILE A 115 -35.43 -11.45 2.27
CA ILE A 115 -34.07 -11.44 1.75
C ILE A 115 -34.02 -11.66 0.23
N LYS A 116 -34.89 -12.56 -0.30
CA LYS A 116 -34.99 -12.80 -1.73
C LYS A 116 -35.34 -11.54 -2.48
N ARG A 117 -36.39 -10.83 -2.04
CA ARG A 117 -36.89 -9.60 -2.67
C ARG A 117 -35.89 -8.45 -2.60
N MET A 118 -35.26 -8.29 -1.44
CA MET A 118 -34.20 -7.27 -1.26
C MET A 118 -32.99 -7.48 -2.17
N CYS A 119 -32.59 -8.74 -2.36
CA CYS A 119 -31.50 -9.09 -3.29
C CYS A 119 -31.87 -8.77 -4.74
N GLU A 120 -33.12 -9.05 -5.15
CA GLU A 120 -33.62 -8.71 -6.47
C GLU A 120 -33.65 -7.20 -6.70
N LEU A 121 -34.21 -6.43 -5.76
CA LEU A 121 -34.30 -4.97 -5.85
C LEU A 121 -32.94 -4.25 -5.84
N LEU A 122 -31.95 -4.80 -5.15
CA LEU A 122 -30.58 -4.27 -5.10
C LEU A 122 -29.63 -4.88 -6.14
N GLU A 123 -30.14 -5.75 -7.00
CA GLU A 123 -29.37 -6.44 -8.07
C GLU A 123 -28.13 -7.19 -7.54
N VAL A 124 -28.23 -7.81 -6.36
CA VAL A 124 -27.14 -8.58 -5.76
C VAL A 124 -27.48 -10.07 -5.62
N SER A 125 -26.45 -10.91 -5.67
CA SER A 125 -26.61 -12.35 -5.55
C SER A 125 -27.02 -12.76 -4.14
N ARG A 126 -28.13 -13.53 -4.03
CA ARG A 126 -28.57 -14.12 -2.77
C ARG A 126 -27.53 -15.06 -2.15
N SER A 127 -26.86 -15.88 -2.98
CA SER A 127 -25.78 -16.75 -2.53
C SER A 127 -24.57 -15.94 -2.04
N GLY A 128 -24.28 -14.80 -2.68
CA GLY A 128 -23.26 -13.84 -2.25
C GLY A 128 -23.57 -13.27 -0.87
N PHE A 129 -24.82 -12.88 -0.61
CA PHE A 129 -25.26 -12.40 0.70
C PHE A 129 -25.06 -13.45 1.80
N TYR A 130 -25.52 -14.69 1.59
CA TYR A 130 -25.37 -15.75 2.59
C TYR A 130 -23.90 -16.11 2.83
N LYS A 131 -23.06 -16.13 1.80
CA LYS A 131 -21.61 -16.32 1.92
C LYS A 131 -20.95 -15.19 2.71
N TRP A 132 -21.31 -13.95 2.43
CA TRP A 132 -20.84 -12.78 3.18
C TRP A 132 -21.25 -12.85 4.65
N ARG A 133 -22.51 -13.19 4.93
CA ARG A 133 -23.06 -13.35 6.27
C ARG A 133 -22.37 -14.48 7.05
N ALA A 134 -22.17 -15.63 6.42
CA ALA A 134 -21.44 -16.76 7.01
C ALA A 134 -20.00 -16.37 7.34
N ASN A 135 -19.30 -15.67 6.45
CA ASN A 135 -17.93 -15.19 6.68
C ASN A 135 -17.86 -14.17 7.81
N ARG A 136 -18.88 -13.34 7.99
CA ARG A 136 -18.94 -12.35 9.08
C ARG A 136 -19.18 -13.02 10.45
N ASN A 137 -20.02 -14.03 10.49
CA ASN A 137 -20.37 -14.72 11.74
C ASN A 137 -19.39 -15.83 12.12
N GLY A 138 -18.67 -16.38 11.13
CA GLY A 138 -17.73 -17.49 11.31
C GLY A 138 -16.29 -17.07 11.68
N GLY A 139 -16.03 -15.78 11.88
CA GLY A 139 -14.67 -15.28 12.09
C GLY A 139 -13.84 -15.23 10.78
N PRO A 140 -12.55 -14.90 10.88
CA PRO A 140 -11.68 -14.81 9.72
C PRO A 140 -11.49 -16.19 9.07
N THR A 141 -11.70 -16.27 7.76
CA THR A 141 -11.46 -17.51 7.02
C THR A 141 -10.00 -17.99 7.15
N PRO A 142 -9.71 -19.30 6.98
CA PRO A 142 -8.32 -19.79 7.02
C PRO A 142 -7.38 -19.07 6.05
N ALA A 143 -7.91 -18.54 4.94
CA ALA A 143 -7.14 -17.72 4.01
C ALA A 143 -6.81 -16.32 4.59
N HIS A 144 -7.76 -15.70 5.30
CA HIS A 144 -7.53 -14.43 6.00
C HIS A 144 -6.56 -14.61 7.16
N GLN A 145 -6.67 -15.69 7.95
CA GLN A 145 -5.73 -16.00 9.05
C GLN A 145 -4.31 -16.15 8.52
N ARG A 146 -4.09 -17.00 7.51
CA ARG A 146 -2.77 -17.16 6.85
C ARG A 146 -2.22 -15.86 6.29
N ARG A 147 -3.10 -14.98 5.76
CA ARG A 147 -2.68 -13.66 5.28
C ARG A 147 -2.25 -12.76 6.42
N ALA A 148 -3.00 -12.72 7.51
CA ALA A 148 -2.67 -11.93 8.70
C ALA A 148 -1.36 -12.40 9.35
N GLU A 149 -1.14 -13.72 9.44
CA GLU A 149 0.11 -14.29 9.93
C GLU A 149 1.30 -13.90 9.05
N LEU A 150 1.13 -13.96 7.73
CA LEU A 150 2.16 -13.52 6.79
C LEU A 150 2.43 -12.02 6.93
N ASP A 151 1.39 -11.19 7.02
CA ASP A 151 1.51 -9.74 7.18
C ASP A 151 2.26 -9.40 8.49
N ALA A 152 1.99 -10.11 9.58
CA ALA A 152 2.72 -9.96 10.85
C ALA A 152 4.21 -10.34 10.71
N LYS A 153 4.53 -11.44 10.02
CA LYS A 153 5.93 -11.84 9.76
C LYS A 153 6.66 -10.83 8.87
N VAL A 154 6.01 -10.33 7.82
CA VAL A 154 6.57 -9.30 6.94
C VAL A 154 6.86 -8.02 7.72
N ALA A 155 5.94 -7.57 8.59
CA ALA A 155 6.15 -6.42 9.46
C ALA A 155 7.32 -6.64 10.43
N LYS A 156 7.39 -7.84 11.05
CA LYS A 156 8.49 -8.22 11.96
C LYS A 156 9.86 -8.09 11.27
N PHE A 157 10.03 -8.66 10.08
CA PHE A 157 11.30 -8.60 9.35
C PHE A 157 11.61 -7.18 8.82
N HIS A 158 10.59 -6.43 8.41
CA HIS A 158 10.77 -5.03 8.04
C HIS A 158 11.26 -4.18 9.22
N THR A 159 10.63 -4.31 10.39
CA THR A 159 11.05 -3.61 11.63
C THR A 159 12.42 -4.07 12.09
N ALA A 160 12.71 -5.38 12.05
CA ALA A 160 14.01 -5.94 12.44
C ALA A 160 15.17 -5.42 11.55
N SER A 161 14.88 -4.99 10.32
CA SER A 161 15.83 -4.34 9.43
C SER A 161 15.85 -2.83 9.55
N ASP A 162 15.23 -2.25 10.58
CA ASP A 162 15.08 -0.81 10.78
C ASP A 162 14.37 -0.10 9.59
N GLY A 163 13.39 -0.78 8.97
CA GLY A 163 12.66 -0.26 7.81
C GLY A 163 13.44 -0.25 6.50
N VAL A 164 14.62 -0.84 6.46
CA VAL A 164 15.51 -0.83 5.29
C VAL A 164 15.10 -1.85 4.23
N TYR A 165 14.62 -3.04 4.66
CA TYR A 165 14.39 -4.15 3.73
C TYR A 165 13.13 -3.96 2.89
N GLY A 166 13.29 -4.05 1.57
CA GLY A 166 12.21 -4.23 0.63
C GLY A 166 11.95 -5.70 0.31
N THR A 167 11.05 -5.94 -0.63
CA THR A 167 10.58 -7.28 -1.04
C THR A 167 11.66 -8.36 -1.20
N PRO A 168 12.81 -8.11 -1.87
CA PRO A 168 13.78 -9.20 -2.09
C PRO A 168 14.42 -9.72 -0.80
N ARG A 169 14.78 -8.83 0.13
CA ARG A 169 15.44 -9.20 1.38
C ARG A 169 14.46 -9.81 2.38
N ILE A 170 13.23 -9.25 2.48
CA ILE A 170 12.16 -9.84 3.31
C ILE A 170 11.77 -11.23 2.81
N LEU A 171 11.72 -11.44 1.49
CA LEU A 171 11.49 -12.77 0.93
C LEU A 171 12.59 -13.76 1.34
N ALA A 172 13.85 -13.32 1.37
CA ALA A 172 14.96 -14.15 1.82
C ALA A 172 14.85 -14.50 3.31
N ASP A 173 14.45 -13.53 4.17
CA ASP A 173 14.21 -13.79 5.60
C ASP A 173 13.05 -14.75 5.82
N LEU A 174 11.94 -14.57 5.10
CA LEU A 174 10.80 -15.48 5.16
C LEU A 174 11.17 -16.91 4.74
N ARG A 175 12.00 -17.06 3.71
CA ARG A 175 12.49 -18.37 3.25
C ARG A 175 13.40 -19.02 4.29
N ALA A 176 14.29 -18.24 4.92
CA ALA A 176 15.12 -18.71 6.03
C ALA A 176 14.27 -19.13 7.25
N ASP A 177 13.11 -18.48 7.48
CA ASP A 177 12.09 -18.84 8.48
C ASP A 177 11.18 -20.01 8.00
N GLY A 178 11.53 -20.71 6.91
CA GLY A 178 10.79 -21.86 6.40
C GLY A 178 9.51 -21.53 5.61
N GLN A 179 9.23 -20.25 5.31
CA GLN A 179 8.02 -19.85 4.61
C GLN A 179 8.17 -20.03 3.08
N ARG A 180 7.24 -20.76 2.46
CA ARG A 180 7.15 -20.92 1.00
C ARG A 180 6.19 -19.88 0.41
N VAL A 181 6.71 -18.69 0.11
CA VAL A 181 5.93 -17.58 -0.42
C VAL A 181 6.54 -17.00 -1.69
N SER A 182 5.71 -16.45 -2.57
CA SER A 182 6.18 -15.80 -3.79
C SER A 182 6.60 -14.35 -3.55
N ARG A 183 7.47 -13.82 -4.43
CA ARG A 183 7.85 -12.40 -4.42
C ARG A 183 6.63 -11.47 -4.54
N LYS A 184 5.63 -11.85 -5.39
CA LYS A 184 4.40 -11.07 -5.58
C LYS A 184 3.57 -11.01 -4.29
N THR A 185 3.51 -12.10 -3.54
CA THR A 185 2.78 -12.19 -2.26
C THR A 185 3.40 -11.27 -1.21
N VAL A 186 4.74 -11.26 -1.08
CA VAL A 186 5.45 -10.37 -0.16
C VAL A 186 5.27 -8.90 -0.55
N ALA A 187 5.38 -8.57 -1.86
CA ALA A 187 5.16 -7.21 -2.34
C ALA A 187 3.72 -6.72 -2.08
N ALA A 188 2.72 -7.60 -2.22
CA ALA A 188 1.33 -7.28 -1.90
C ALA A 188 1.13 -7.06 -0.40
N SER A 189 1.81 -7.83 0.46
CA SER A 189 1.79 -7.66 1.92
C SER A 189 2.37 -6.31 2.33
N LEU A 190 3.56 -5.96 1.85
CA LEU A 190 4.19 -4.65 2.10
C LEU A 190 3.28 -3.49 1.70
N ARG A 191 2.69 -3.57 0.49
CA ARG A 191 1.78 -2.54 -0.01
C ARG A 191 0.53 -2.37 0.86
N ARG A 192 -0.08 -3.46 1.30
CA ARG A 192 -1.26 -3.41 2.20
C ARG A 192 -0.95 -2.72 3.52
N GLN A 193 0.26 -2.91 4.04
CA GLN A 193 0.71 -2.34 5.30
C GLN A 193 1.35 -0.95 5.17
N GLY A 194 1.43 -0.40 3.95
CA GLY A 194 2.10 0.89 3.69
C GLY A 194 3.60 0.86 3.94
N LEU A 195 4.23 -0.34 3.93
CA LEU A 195 5.65 -0.51 4.19
C LEU A 195 6.46 -0.46 2.89
N ALA A 196 7.58 0.25 2.93
CA ALA A 196 8.51 0.36 1.81
C ALA A 196 9.95 0.23 2.29
N GLY A 197 10.75 -0.54 1.55
CA GLY A 197 12.20 -0.61 1.80
C GLY A 197 12.93 0.58 1.20
N ILE A 198 14.15 0.82 1.66
CA ILE A 198 15.01 1.90 1.19
C ILE A 198 15.86 1.40 0.02
N SER A 199 16.00 2.24 -1.02
CA SER A 199 16.89 1.99 -2.16
C SER A 199 17.97 3.09 -2.21
N PRO A 200 19.26 2.75 -2.39
CA PRO A 200 20.31 3.75 -2.55
C PRO A 200 20.05 4.66 -3.75
N ARG A 201 20.34 5.95 -3.60
CA ARG A 201 20.29 6.92 -4.70
C ARG A 201 21.48 6.69 -5.64
N ARG A 202 21.32 6.96 -6.96
CA ARG A 202 22.32 6.71 -8.00
C ARG A 202 23.26 7.90 -8.27
N PHE A 203 23.50 8.79 -7.33
CA PHE A 203 24.32 9.97 -7.57
C PHE A 203 25.56 9.94 -6.70
N ALA A 204 26.77 10.09 -7.30
CA ALA A 204 28.05 10.21 -6.63
C ALA A 204 28.83 11.43 -7.19
N PRO A 205 29.25 12.40 -6.37
CA PRO A 205 30.17 13.43 -6.77
C PRO A 205 31.63 12.91 -6.87
N VAL A 206 32.45 13.50 -7.75
CA VAL A 206 33.89 13.20 -7.88
C VAL A 206 34.68 14.08 -6.92
N THR A 207 35.50 13.48 -6.03
CA THR A 207 36.20 14.18 -4.94
C THR A 207 37.70 13.87 -4.81
N THR A 208 38.33 13.14 -5.75
CA THR A 208 39.72 12.69 -5.60
C THR A 208 40.73 13.74 -6.09
N VAL A 209 41.67 14.13 -5.21
CA VAL A 209 42.83 14.98 -5.54
C VAL A 209 44.08 14.05 -5.69
N VAL A 210 44.77 14.17 -6.79
CA VAL A 210 45.95 13.36 -7.10
C VAL A 210 47.23 14.12 -6.68
N ASP A 211 48.17 13.42 -6.01
CA ASP A 211 49.53 13.88 -5.77
C ASP A 211 50.40 13.63 -7.02
N PRO A 212 50.95 14.66 -7.66
CA PRO A 212 51.69 14.49 -8.93
C PRO A 212 53.04 13.78 -8.79
N ASP A 213 53.64 13.75 -7.59
CA ASP A 213 54.97 13.17 -7.35
C ASP A 213 54.98 11.75 -6.82
N ALA A 214 53.78 11.16 -6.58
CA ALA A 214 53.70 9.83 -6.03
C ALA A 214 53.91 8.72 -7.07
N VAL A 215 54.69 7.69 -6.72
CA VAL A 215 54.81 6.45 -7.52
C VAL A 215 53.47 5.70 -7.49
N ILE A 216 52.73 5.80 -8.59
CA ILE A 216 51.36 5.29 -8.70
C ILE A 216 51.41 3.81 -9.08
N PRO A 217 50.87 2.88 -8.23
CA PRO A 217 50.73 1.48 -8.59
C PRO A 217 49.78 1.29 -9.80
N LYS A 218 50.02 0.21 -10.58
CA LYS A 218 49.12 -0.15 -11.70
C LYS A 218 47.79 -0.73 -11.20
N ASP A 219 46.73 -0.56 -11.99
CA ASP A 219 45.48 -1.29 -11.76
C ASP A 219 45.67 -2.78 -12.09
N LEU A 220 45.62 -3.62 -11.06
CA LEU A 220 45.74 -5.07 -11.14
C LEU A 220 44.40 -5.79 -11.08
N VAL A 221 43.31 -5.08 -10.79
CA VAL A 221 41.99 -5.65 -10.58
C VAL A 221 41.15 -5.62 -11.86
N GLY A 222 41.27 -4.57 -12.65
CA GLY A 222 40.53 -4.44 -13.91
C GLY A 222 39.01 -4.62 -13.71
N ARG A 223 38.45 -4.10 -12.60
CA ARG A 223 37.06 -4.26 -12.19
C ARG A 223 36.62 -5.68 -11.79
N ARG A 224 37.52 -6.65 -11.71
CA ARG A 224 37.25 -8.01 -11.24
C ARG A 224 37.43 -8.09 -9.72
N PHE A 225 36.62 -7.41 -8.95
CA PHE A 225 36.71 -7.38 -7.49
C PHE A 225 36.37 -8.74 -6.86
N ASP A 226 35.40 -9.45 -7.45
CA ASP A 226 35.01 -10.78 -7.00
C ASP A 226 35.76 -11.85 -7.82
N THR A 227 36.65 -12.57 -7.16
CA THR A 227 37.42 -13.64 -7.75
C THR A 227 36.88 -15.04 -7.39
N GLY A 228 35.74 -15.11 -6.66
CA GLY A 228 35.19 -16.37 -6.15
C GLY A 228 35.99 -16.96 -4.96
N ARG A 229 37.07 -16.32 -4.52
CA ARG A 229 37.92 -16.77 -3.40
C ARG A 229 38.18 -15.63 -2.42
N LEU A 230 38.14 -15.94 -1.12
CA LEU A 230 38.49 -15.01 -0.05
C LEU A 230 39.95 -14.58 -0.14
N ASN A 231 40.24 -13.40 0.37
CA ASN A 231 41.58 -12.85 0.52
C ASN A 231 42.39 -12.77 -0.80
N ARG A 232 41.73 -12.60 -1.95
CA ARG A 232 42.39 -12.34 -3.24
C ARG A 232 42.44 -10.86 -3.58
N VAL A 233 41.36 -10.16 -3.34
CA VAL A 233 41.24 -8.72 -3.56
C VAL A 233 40.57 -8.09 -2.32
N TRP A 234 41.26 -7.17 -1.70
CA TRP A 234 40.70 -6.28 -0.70
C TRP A 234 40.47 -4.90 -1.32
N THR A 235 39.32 -4.32 -1.12
CA THR A 235 39.01 -2.95 -1.55
C THR A 235 39.04 -2.05 -0.35
N SER A 236 39.68 -0.87 -0.49
CA SER A 236 39.69 0.14 0.57
C SER A 236 39.31 1.50 0.02
N ASP A 237 38.66 2.30 0.86
CA ASP A 237 38.25 3.65 0.54
C ASP A 237 37.97 4.44 1.83
N ILE A 238 37.91 5.77 1.72
CA ILE A 238 37.66 6.67 2.82
C ILE A 238 36.38 7.47 2.54
N THR A 239 35.54 7.61 3.55
CA THR A 239 34.36 8.49 3.47
C THR A 239 34.33 9.51 4.59
N TYR A 240 33.65 10.61 4.31
CA TYR A 240 33.44 11.72 5.24
C TYR A 240 32.11 11.55 5.98
N LEU A 241 32.12 11.74 7.29
CA LEU A 241 30.97 11.61 8.17
C LEU A 241 30.77 12.89 8.94
N ARG A 242 29.64 13.57 8.72
CA ARG A 242 29.33 14.84 9.37
C ARG A 242 28.74 14.60 10.75
N THR A 243 29.26 15.32 11.77
CA THR A 243 28.71 15.38 13.13
C THR A 243 28.46 16.83 13.57
N GLY A 244 27.79 17.02 14.70
CA GLY A 244 27.63 18.32 15.32
C GLY A 244 28.95 18.98 15.73
N GLU A 245 29.98 18.17 16.00
CA GLU A 245 31.34 18.61 16.39
C GLU A 245 32.31 18.69 15.20
N GLY A 246 31.84 18.60 13.95
CA GLY A 246 32.64 18.64 12.73
C GLY A 246 32.75 17.31 12.00
N TRP A 247 33.81 17.15 11.21
CA TRP A 247 33.99 15.97 10.36
C TRP A 247 34.70 14.84 11.08
N LEU A 248 34.32 13.62 10.71
CA LEU A 248 35.06 12.38 10.93
C LEU A 248 35.38 11.74 9.60
N TYR A 249 36.44 10.98 9.56
CA TYR A 249 36.89 10.21 8.41
C TYR A 249 36.84 8.74 8.76
N LEU A 250 36.16 7.95 7.95
CA LEU A 250 36.07 6.51 8.09
C LEU A 250 36.79 5.84 6.93
N CYS A 251 37.83 5.09 7.23
CA CYS A 251 38.41 4.14 6.27
C CYS A 251 37.86 2.75 6.52
N ALA A 252 37.49 2.02 5.44
CA ALA A 252 37.07 0.63 5.53
C ALA A 252 37.82 -0.24 4.52
N VAL A 253 38.22 -1.42 4.96
CA VAL A 253 38.83 -2.47 4.14
C VAL A 253 37.83 -3.61 3.99
N ARG A 254 37.54 -4.02 2.77
CA ARG A 254 36.54 -5.05 2.47
C ARG A 254 37.11 -6.15 1.63
N ASP A 255 36.75 -7.39 1.93
CA ASP A 255 37.00 -8.52 1.07
C ASP A 255 36.12 -8.44 -0.21
N GLY A 256 36.71 -8.54 -1.38
CA GLY A 256 36.03 -8.40 -2.66
C GLY A 256 35.05 -9.53 -2.94
N CYS A 257 35.31 -10.74 -2.43
CA CYS A 257 34.45 -11.91 -2.61
C CYS A 257 33.26 -11.90 -1.64
N SER A 258 33.53 -11.86 -0.32
CA SER A 258 32.49 -11.95 0.70
C SER A 258 31.73 -10.64 0.96
N ARG A 259 32.26 -9.51 0.51
CA ARG A 259 31.76 -8.17 0.84
C ARG A 259 31.92 -7.81 2.32
N ARG A 260 32.54 -8.63 3.13
CA ARG A 260 32.76 -8.38 4.56
C ARG A 260 33.71 -7.19 4.76
N VAL A 261 33.34 -6.28 5.65
CA VAL A 261 34.27 -5.30 6.19
C VAL A 261 35.16 -6.03 7.16
N ILE A 262 36.42 -6.19 6.80
CA ILE A 262 37.42 -6.96 7.54
C ILE A 262 38.34 -6.07 8.40
N GLY A 263 38.33 -4.76 8.13
CA GLY A 263 39.03 -3.78 8.93
C GLY A 263 38.45 -2.41 8.70
N TRP A 264 38.46 -1.58 9.71
CA TRP A 264 37.99 -0.21 9.64
C TRP A 264 38.64 0.65 10.75
N ALA A 265 38.73 1.95 10.48
CA ALA A 265 39.21 2.92 11.46
C ALA A 265 38.47 4.25 11.25
N ILE A 266 38.26 5.01 12.34
CA ILE A 266 37.65 6.32 12.32
C ILE A 266 38.53 7.32 13.04
N ASP A 267 38.86 8.44 12.36
CA ASP A 267 39.66 9.51 12.90
C ASP A 267 39.03 10.88 12.62
N GLU A 268 39.52 11.90 13.31
CA GLU A 268 39.19 13.32 13.11
C GLU A 268 40.03 13.93 12.01
N TYR A 269 41.09 13.26 11.60
CA TYR A 269 42.05 13.75 10.61
C TYR A 269 42.20 12.72 9.46
N LEU A 270 42.38 13.27 8.25
CA LEU A 270 42.54 12.46 7.02
C LEU A 270 44.04 12.24 6.77
N HIS A 271 44.64 11.34 7.55
CA HIS A 271 46.05 10.95 7.42
C HIS A 271 46.23 9.51 6.93
N THR A 272 47.44 9.15 6.53
CA THR A 272 47.79 7.77 6.14
C THR A 272 47.62 6.79 7.29
N ASP A 273 47.81 7.25 8.54
CA ASP A 273 47.62 6.45 9.76
C ASP A 273 46.22 5.87 9.85
N LEU A 274 45.19 6.61 9.41
CA LEU A 274 43.80 6.12 9.35
C LEU A 274 43.68 4.86 8.46
N VAL A 275 44.31 4.91 7.28
CA VAL A 275 44.33 3.76 6.34
C VAL A 275 45.13 2.60 6.91
N GLN A 276 46.28 2.90 7.48
CA GLN A 276 47.15 1.87 8.10
C GLN A 276 46.45 1.19 9.29
N ALA A 277 45.73 1.92 10.13
CA ALA A 277 44.96 1.37 11.24
C ALA A 277 43.85 0.41 10.75
N ALA A 278 43.11 0.81 9.71
CA ALA A 278 42.10 -0.04 9.09
C ALA A 278 42.69 -1.32 8.49
N LEU A 279 43.85 -1.21 7.83
CA LEU A 279 44.56 -2.38 7.27
C LEU A 279 45.16 -3.27 8.37
N ALA A 280 45.70 -2.71 9.43
CA ALA A 280 46.20 -3.48 10.56
C ALA A 280 45.08 -4.32 11.21
N MET A 281 43.89 -3.75 11.35
CA MET A 281 42.71 -4.51 11.79
C MET A 281 42.36 -5.64 10.80
N ALA A 282 42.40 -5.38 9.49
CA ALA A 282 42.11 -6.38 8.47
C ALA A 282 43.10 -7.55 8.49
N VAL A 283 44.39 -7.23 8.59
CA VAL A 283 45.47 -8.24 8.73
C VAL A 283 45.32 -9.06 10.00
N ALA A 284 45.06 -8.40 11.14
CA ALA A 284 44.83 -9.07 12.41
C ALA A 284 43.61 -10.00 12.37
N MET A 285 42.55 -9.57 11.72
CA MET A 285 41.32 -10.39 11.56
C MET A 285 41.56 -11.62 10.68
N ARG A 286 42.38 -11.52 9.62
CA ARG A 286 42.62 -12.60 8.67
C ARG A 286 43.76 -13.53 9.11
N GLY A 287 44.62 -13.08 10.00
CA GLY A 287 45.78 -13.82 10.44
C GLY A 287 46.82 -13.97 9.31
N GLU A 288 47.46 -15.11 9.25
CA GLU A 288 48.47 -15.41 8.25
C GLU A 288 47.84 -15.58 6.87
N LEU A 289 48.28 -14.78 5.89
CA LEU A 289 47.81 -14.80 4.52
C LEU A 289 48.61 -15.82 3.70
N ALA A 290 48.00 -16.92 3.31
CA ALA A 290 48.62 -17.99 2.54
C ALA A 290 49.10 -17.54 1.14
N GLU A 291 48.44 -16.55 0.55
CA GLU A 291 48.75 -15.98 -0.75
C GLU A 291 48.80 -14.46 -0.67
N GLN A 292 49.50 -13.84 -1.64
CA GLN A 292 49.51 -12.37 -1.77
C GLN A 292 48.12 -11.82 -2.08
N VAL A 293 47.72 -10.80 -1.35
CA VAL A 293 46.40 -10.13 -1.48
C VAL A 293 46.55 -8.82 -2.25
N ILE A 294 45.74 -8.58 -3.24
CA ILE A 294 45.69 -7.31 -3.95
C ILE A 294 44.88 -6.31 -3.12
N LEU A 295 45.54 -5.27 -2.60
CA LEU A 295 44.91 -4.12 -1.97
C LEU A 295 44.56 -3.07 -3.02
N HIS A 296 43.32 -2.95 -3.38
CA HIS A 296 42.85 -2.01 -4.38
C HIS A 296 42.13 -0.80 -3.72
N ALA A 297 42.53 0.40 -4.13
CA ALA A 297 41.96 1.66 -3.64
C ALA A 297 41.91 2.70 -4.77
N ASP A 298 41.42 3.90 -4.45
CA ASP A 298 41.53 5.07 -5.31
C ASP A 298 42.98 5.64 -5.31
N ARG A 299 43.20 6.72 -6.06
CA ARG A 299 44.50 7.40 -6.12
C ARG A 299 44.70 8.48 -5.07
N GLY A 300 44.01 8.42 -3.96
CA GLY A 300 44.20 9.35 -2.88
C GLY A 300 45.67 9.33 -2.35
N CYS A 301 46.18 10.49 -1.91
CA CYS A 301 47.56 10.61 -1.42
C CYS A 301 47.86 9.65 -0.25
N GLN A 302 46.84 9.28 0.53
CA GLN A 302 46.95 8.32 1.64
C GLN A 302 47.36 6.93 1.10
N TYR A 303 46.78 6.51 -0.05
CA TYR A 303 47.03 5.20 -0.65
C TYR A 303 48.29 5.14 -1.45
N THR A 304 48.83 6.27 -1.90
CA THR A 304 50.08 6.32 -2.67
C THR A 304 51.32 6.60 -1.81
N SER A 305 51.13 6.86 -0.49
CA SER A 305 52.20 7.19 0.44
C SER A 305 53.30 6.14 0.58
N ALA A 306 54.54 6.56 0.90
CA ALA A 306 55.64 5.68 1.19
C ALA A 306 55.41 4.84 2.47
N GLN A 307 54.71 5.40 3.45
CA GLN A 307 54.32 4.74 4.69
C GLN A 307 53.44 3.52 4.39
N LEU A 308 52.38 3.69 3.61
CA LEU A 308 51.51 2.60 3.23
C LEU A 308 52.26 1.57 2.32
N ALA A 309 53.18 2.02 1.47
CA ALA A 309 54.01 1.11 0.65
C ALA A 309 54.85 0.16 1.51
N ARG A 310 55.39 0.65 2.62
CA ARG A 310 56.15 -0.16 3.58
C ARG A 310 55.24 -1.16 4.29
N PHE A 311 54.15 -0.70 4.87
CA PHE A 311 53.17 -1.54 5.55
C PHE A 311 52.65 -2.67 4.63
N ALA A 312 52.32 -2.34 3.37
CA ALA A 312 51.80 -3.33 2.43
C ALA A 312 52.85 -4.45 2.12
N ARG A 313 54.13 -4.08 1.99
CA ARG A 313 55.21 -5.07 1.80
C ARG A 313 55.41 -6.00 2.99
N GLU A 314 55.35 -5.45 4.19
CA GLU A 314 55.51 -6.19 5.43
C GLU A 314 54.38 -7.21 5.67
N HIS A 315 53.18 -6.95 5.11
CA HIS A 315 52.00 -7.81 5.29
C HIS A 315 51.55 -8.54 4.03
N ASN A 316 52.46 -8.75 3.06
CA ASN A 316 52.18 -9.50 1.82
C ASN A 316 51.00 -8.93 1.01
N LEU A 317 50.83 -7.59 1.02
CA LEU A 317 49.79 -6.90 0.26
C LEU A 317 50.38 -6.26 -1.01
N LEU A 318 49.78 -6.55 -2.16
CA LEU A 318 50.14 -5.96 -3.45
C LEU A 318 49.23 -4.76 -3.75
N ARG A 319 49.78 -3.56 -3.73
CA ARG A 319 49.02 -2.33 -3.98
C ARG A 319 48.57 -2.23 -5.44
N SER A 320 47.31 -1.88 -5.60
CA SER A 320 46.64 -1.61 -6.88
C SER A 320 45.78 -0.34 -6.74
N VAL A 321 45.84 0.56 -7.72
CA VAL A 321 45.01 1.75 -7.70
C VAL A 321 44.24 1.90 -9.01
N GLY A 322 43.01 2.34 -8.91
CA GLY A 322 42.13 2.63 -10.04
C GLY A 322 42.68 3.77 -10.93
N ARG A 323 42.13 3.97 -12.10
CA ARG A 323 42.47 5.07 -13.01
C ARG A 323 41.90 6.39 -12.49
N THR A 324 42.60 7.48 -12.80
CA THR A 324 42.11 8.82 -12.42
C THR A 324 40.78 9.14 -13.09
N ALA A 325 39.83 9.70 -12.35
CA ALA A 325 38.48 10.10 -12.81
C ALA A 325 37.63 8.97 -13.39
N VAL A 326 37.96 7.72 -13.07
CA VAL A 326 37.12 6.56 -13.46
C VAL A 326 36.53 5.94 -12.22
N CYS A 327 35.34 6.45 -11.82
CA CYS A 327 34.62 5.99 -10.62
C CYS A 327 34.30 4.48 -10.64
N TRP A 328 34.15 3.88 -11.80
CA TRP A 328 33.87 2.45 -11.94
C TRP A 328 35.01 1.53 -11.44
N ASP A 329 36.22 2.07 -11.36
CA ASP A 329 37.38 1.29 -10.92
C ASP A 329 37.38 1.09 -9.38
N ASN A 330 36.60 1.88 -8.62
CA ASN A 330 36.35 1.66 -7.18
C ASN A 330 34.84 1.45 -6.84
N ALA A 331 34.06 1.00 -7.82
CA ALA A 331 32.59 0.88 -7.70
C ALA A 331 32.11 0.03 -6.52
N GLN A 332 32.93 -0.94 -6.08
CA GLN A 332 32.58 -1.78 -4.94
C GLN A 332 32.64 -1.02 -3.62
N ALA A 333 33.63 -0.16 -3.42
CA ALA A 333 33.74 0.69 -2.23
C ALA A 333 32.67 1.81 -2.25
N GLU A 334 32.45 2.44 -3.41
CA GLU A 334 31.38 3.43 -3.58
C GLU A 334 29.99 2.87 -3.23
N SER A 335 29.72 1.64 -3.69
CA SER A 335 28.46 0.94 -3.36
C SER A 335 28.30 0.68 -1.86
N PHE A 336 29.39 0.44 -1.14
CA PHE A 336 29.37 0.29 0.31
C PHE A 336 29.02 1.62 1.00
N TRP A 337 29.64 2.73 0.61
CA TRP A 337 29.36 4.03 1.20
C TRP A 337 27.93 4.50 0.93
N ALA A 338 27.45 4.29 -0.29
CA ALA A 338 26.06 4.58 -0.63
C ALA A 338 25.10 3.77 0.25
N THR A 339 25.41 2.50 0.48
CA THR A 339 24.63 1.63 1.40
C THR A 339 24.67 2.16 2.82
N MET A 340 25.86 2.42 3.35
CA MET A 340 26.02 2.87 4.74
C MET A 340 25.32 4.23 4.98
N LYS A 341 25.49 5.18 4.09
CA LYS A 341 24.89 6.51 4.22
C LYS A 341 23.36 6.44 4.14
N VAL A 342 22.82 5.80 3.12
CA VAL A 342 21.38 5.76 2.88
C VAL A 342 20.64 4.84 3.85
N GLU A 343 21.22 3.68 4.18
CA GLU A 343 20.55 2.70 5.06
C GLU A 343 20.75 3.03 6.55
N PHE A 344 21.75 3.85 6.90
CA PHE A 344 22.10 4.10 8.30
C PHE A 344 22.47 5.57 8.56
N TYR A 345 23.64 6.05 8.10
CA TYR A 345 24.26 7.26 8.65
C TYR A 345 23.43 8.54 8.45
N ASP A 346 22.90 8.75 7.25
CA ASP A 346 22.12 9.94 6.89
C ASP A 346 20.67 9.92 7.43
N ARG A 347 20.28 8.85 8.12
CA ARG A 347 18.95 8.72 8.75
C ARG A 347 18.90 9.31 10.15
N TYR A 348 20.06 9.59 10.74
CA TYR A 348 20.19 10.06 12.10
C TYR A 348 20.99 11.35 12.18
N LEU A 349 20.79 12.11 13.25
CA LEU A 349 21.62 13.24 13.62
C LEU A 349 22.68 12.75 14.63
N TRP A 350 23.92 13.17 14.43
CA TRP A 350 25.07 12.78 15.24
C TRP A 350 25.59 13.99 16.01
N PRO A 351 25.11 14.26 17.25
CA PRO A 351 25.52 15.45 18.01
C PRO A 351 27.02 15.46 18.29
N THR A 352 27.59 14.29 18.63
CA THR A 352 29.01 14.18 19.00
C THR A 352 29.75 13.17 18.12
N LYS A 353 31.04 13.38 17.97
CA LYS A 353 31.97 12.46 17.30
C LYS A 353 32.03 11.11 17.98
N ALA A 354 32.00 11.08 19.32
CA ALA A 354 32.00 9.83 20.10
C ALA A 354 30.77 8.96 19.83
N ALA A 355 29.58 9.55 19.81
CA ALA A 355 28.34 8.83 19.49
C ALA A 355 28.37 8.27 18.05
N ALA A 356 28.86 9.05 17.08
CA ALA A 356 29.00 8.62 15.71
C ALA A 356 29.99 7.45 15.55
N LYS A 357 31.17 7.52 16.19
CA LYS A 357 32.19 6.47 16.17
C LYS A 357 31.62 5.15 16.70
N LEU A 358 30.95 5.18 17.85
CA LEU A 358 30.36 3.99 18.46
C LEU A 358 29.27 3.35 17.58
N ALA A 359 28.35 4.17 17.06
CA ALA A 359 27.23 3.71 16.24
C ALA A 359 27.69 3.15 14.88
N VAL A 360 28.72 3.76 14.26
CA VAL A 360 29.31 3.24 13.01
C VAL A 360 29.96 1.89 13.23
N GLY A 361 30.74 1.72 14.31
CA GLY A 361 31.33 0.44 14.67
C GLY A 361 30.28 -0.64 14.89
N ASP A 362 29.26 -0.35 15.68
CA ASP A 362 28.15 -1.29 15.90
C ASP A 362 27.43 -1.64 14.58
N TRP A 363 27.16 -0.66 13.72
CA TRP A 363 26.52 -0.91 12.45
C TRP A 363 27.35 -1.79 11.51
N ILE A 364 28.69 -1.55 11.43
CA ILE A 364 29.57 -2.37 10.62
C ILE A 364 29.59 -3.81 11.13
N GLU A 365 29.86 -4.01 12.43
CA GLU A 365 30.11 -5.34 12.97
C GLU A 365 28.82 -6.14 13.13
N ARG A 366 27.80 -5.57 13.73
CA ARG A 366 26.57 -6.29 14.05
C ARG A 366 25.56 -6.29 12.91
N VAL A 367 25.38 -5.16 12.22
CA VAL A 367 24.35 -5.04 11.18
C VAL A 367 24.89 -5.44 9.83
N TYR A 368 25.93 -4.74 9.32
CA TYR A 368 26.44 -4.95 7.97
C TYR A 368 27.04 -6.34 7.80
N ASN A 369 27.98 -6.72 8.65
CA ASN A 369 28.73 -7.97 8.52
C ASN A 369 27.89 -9.22 8.85
N ARG A 370 26.99 -9.16 9.86
CA ARG A 370 26.31 -10.35 10.41
C ARG A 370 24.84 -10.48 10.07
N ARG A 371 24.15 -9.38 9.70
CA ARG A 371 22.71 -9.41 9.51
C ARG A 371 22.27 -8.98 8.12
N ARG A 372 22.98 -8.01 7.54
CA ARG A 372 22.59 -7.43 6.26
C ARG A 372 22.72 -8.42 5.13
N ARG A 373 21.63 -8.67 4.42
CA ARG A 373 21.58 -9.54 3.25
C ARG A 373 22.08 -8.83 2.00
N HIS A 374 22.97 -9.48 1.25
CA HIS A 374 23.57 -8.97 0.02
C HIS A 374 23.15 -9.80 -1.19
N SER A 375 22.61 -9.14 -2.20
CA SER A 375 22.17 -9.81 -3.44
C SER A 375 23.36 -10.45 -4.21
N ALA A 376 24.56 -9.86 -4.14
CA ALA A 376 25.74 -10.37 -4.81
C ALA A 376 26.29 -11.70 -4.22
N ILE A 377 25.93 -12.02 -2.98
CA ILE A 377 26.34 -13.24 -2.27
C ILE A 377 25.12 -14.07 -1.85
N ALA A 378 24.24 -14.32 -2.80
CA ALA A 378 23.07 -15.19 -2.66
C ALA A 378 22.12 -14.79 -1.49
N MET A 379 21.96 -13.50 -1.21
CA MET A 379 21.16 -12.99 -0.09
C MET A 379 21.61 -13.46 1.29
N MET A 380 22.88 -13.84 1.45
CA MET A 380 23.48 -14.11 2.76
C MET A 380 24.06 -12.83 3.37
N SER A 381 24.32 -12.85 4.68
CA SER A 381 25.23 -11.87 5.27
C SER A 381 26.68 -12.17 4.90
N PRO A 382 27.60 -11.20 4.97
CA PRO A 382 29.01 -11.45 4.69
C PRO A 382 29.62 -12.55 5.55
N VAL A 383 29.30 -12.61 6.85
CA VAL A 383 29.80 -13.66 7.75
C VAL A 383 29.23 -15.02 7.39
N ASP A 384 27.92 -15.14 7.23
CA ASP A 384 27.29 -16.42 6.84
C ASP A 384 27.84 -16.95 5.50
N PHE A 385 28.16 -16.05 4.60
CA PHE A 385 28.76 -16.42 3.32
C PHE A 385 30.18 -16.98 3.49
N GLU A 386 31.04 -16.36 4.32
CA GLU A 386 32.38 -16.86 4.64
C GLU A 386 32.31 -18.21 5.34
N ASP A 387 31.43 -18.36 6.34
CA ASP A 387 31.22 -19.61 7.07
C ASP A 387 30.83 -20.75 6.12
N ARG A 388 29.95 -20.48 5.17
CA ARG A 388 29.55 -21.45 4.15
C ARG A 388 30.72 -21.85 3.24
N LEU A 389 31.52 -20.89 2.80
CA LEU A 389 32.70 -21.20 1.96
C LEU A 389 33.70 -22.08 2.71
N THR A 390 33.93 -21.78 3.99
CA THR A 390 34.83 -22.57 4.85
C THR A 390 34.32 -24.00 5.03
N GLN A 391 33.01 -24.17 5.32
CA GLN A 391 32.39 -25.49 5.43
C GLN A 391 32.49 -26.29 4.13
N THR A 392 32.27 -25.64 2.98
CA THR A 392 32.39 -26.31 1.68
C THR A 392 33.82 -26.74 1.39
N ALA A 393 34.84 -25.92 1.75
CA ALA A 393 36.23 -26.24 1.58
C ALA A 393 36.71 -27.35 2.50
N GLN A 394 36.12 -27.53 3.68
CA GLN A 394 36.42 -28.62 4.62
C GLN A 394 35.75 -29.95 4.21
N ALA A 395 34.66 -29.88 3.44
CA ALA A 395 33.93 -31.06 2.97
C ALA A 395 34.40 -31.60 1.63
N ALA A 396 35.30 -30.88 0.92
CA ALA A 396 35.92 -31.25 -0.37
C ALA A 396 37.33 -31.85 -0.19
#